data_03bbf4d31747a2f031c2091a90ef53b1
#
_entry.id   03bbf4d31747a2f031c2091a90ef53b1
#
_cell.length_a   1.000
_cell.length_b   1.000
_cell.length_c   1.000
_cell.angle_alpha   90.00
_cell.angle_beta   90.00
_cell.angle_gamma   90.00
#
_symmetry.space_group_name_H-M   'P 1'
#
loop_
_entity.id
_entity.type
_entity.pdbx_description
1 polymer ?
#
loop_
_entity_poly.entity_id
_entity_poly.type
_entity_poly.pdbx_seq_one_letter_code
_entity_poly.pdbx_strand_id
1 'polypeptide(L)'
;MEYNIQMATENNIEEILDIYHSLIGKDGCTWDFDYPNINDVKNDINKNSLYIVLHNQEIIAVAAAGEDDELKELDCYSKDIKVPCDLARIAVKTVYQNKGIAKYLIKYIEQDVIKKGFDGIHFLVSKTNPHAKAVYDKLNYLCCGECVMYEKDWYCYEKKLK
;
A
#
# COMPACT_ATOMS: atom_id res chain seq x y z
N MET A 1 -13.76 -14.51 -12.08
CA MET A 1 -13.95 -13.05 -11.91
C MET A 1 -12.77 -12.32 -12.54
N GLU A 2 -13.05 -11.39 -13.42
CA GLU A 2 -11.98 -10.65 -14.06
C GLU A 2 -11.67 -9.36 -13.33
N TYR A 3 -10.40 -9.17 -13.02
CA TYR A 3 -9.89 -7.94 -12.43
C TYR A 3 -8.90 -7.29 -13.39
N ASN A 4 -8.94 -5.98 -13.45
CA ASN A 4 -8.02 -5.21 -14.26
C ASN A 4 -7.29 -4.20 -13.37
N ILE A 5 -5.97 -4.12 -13.50
CA ILE A 5 -5.16 -3.17 -12.72
C ILE A 5 -4.68 -2.08 -13.67
N GLN A 6 -4.84 -0.84 -13.26
CA GLN A 6 -4.32 0.31 -13.99
C GLN A 6 -3.91 1.43 -13.04
N MET A 7 -3.21 2.41 -13.57
CA MET A 7 -2.86 3.59 -12.79
C MET A 7 -4.09 4.48 -12.62
N ALA A 8 -4.24 5.06 -11.44
CA ALA A 8 -5.33 5.98 -11.17
C ALA A 8 -5.13 7.30 -11.91
N THR A 9 -6.23 7.95 -12.28
CA THR A 9 -6.25 9.27 -12.89
C THR A 9 -7.09 10.22 -12.05
N GLU A 10 -7.08 11.49 -12.40
CA GLU A 10 -7.88 12.50 -11.68
C GLU A 10 -9.36 12.16 -11.65
N ASN A 11 -9.87 11.44 -12.65
CA ASN A 11 -11.28 11.04 -12.70
C ASN A 11 -11.63 10.01 -11.62
N ASN A 12 -10.64 9.40 -10.99
CA ASN A 12 -10.84 8.36 -9.98
C ASN A 12 -10.79 8.88 -8.54
N ILE A 13 -10.46 10.16 -8.35
CA ILE A 13 -10.20 10.73 -7.01
C ILE A 13 -11.38 10.51 -6.06
N GLU A 14 -12.59 10.85 -6.50
CA GLU A 14 -13.77 10.76 -5.64
C GLU A 14 -14.06 9.34 -5.21
N GLU A 15 -14.01 8.40 -6.15
CA GLU A 15 -14.25 6.99 -5.86
C GLU A 15 -13.19 6.40 -4.93
N ILE A 16 -11.92 6.81 -5.11
CA ILE A 16 -10.82 6.38 -4.23
C ILE A 16 -11.02 6.91 -2.81
N LEU A 17 -11.37 8.19 -2.67
CA LEU A 17 -11.63 8.76 -1.35
C LEU A 17 -12.80 8.06 -0.66
N ASP A 18 -13.84 7.69 -1.39
CA ASP A 18 -14.97 6.95 -0.84
C ASP A 18 -14.51 5.60 -0.27
N ILE A 19 -13.59 4.92 -0.95
CA ILE A 19 -13.02 3.67 -0.44
C ILE A 19 -12.26 3.90 0.87
N TYR A 20 -11.38 4.90 0.90
CA TYR A 20 -10.62 5.21 2.11
C TYR A 20 -11.56 5.55 3.27
N HIS A 21 -12.54 6.40 3.05
CA HIS A 21 -13.49 6.80 4.09
C HIS A 21 -14.34 5.62 4.59
N SER A 22 -14.67 4.68 3.71
CA SER A 22 -15.48 3.52 4.08
C SER A 22 -14.80 2.61 5.09
N LEU A 23 -13.46 2.69 5.20
CA LEU A 23 -12.68 1.84 6.10
C LEU A 23 -12.45 2.50 7.47
N ILE A 24 -12.74 3.78 7.63
CA ILE A 24 -12.55 4.49 8.89
C ILE A 24 -13.43 3.83 9.97
N GLY A 25 -12.81 3.53 11.11
CA GLY A 25 -13.49 2.85 12.21
C GLY A 25 -13.57 1.34 12.10
N LYS A 26 -13.08 0.75 11.02
CA LYS A 26 -12.99 -0.71 10.89
C LYS A 26 -11.77 -1.22 11.65
N ASP A 27 -11.82 -2.50 12.04
CA ASP A 27 -10.72 -3.12 12.78
C ASP A 27 -9.41 -3.03 12.02
N GLY A 28 -8.36 -2.58 12.69
CA GLY A 28 -7.02 -2.45 12.11
C GLY A 28 -6.80 -1.21 11.27
N CYS A 29 -7.82 -0.41 11.00
CA CYS A 29 -7.67 0.84 10.28
C CYS A 29 -7.20 1.95 11.23
N THR A 30 -6.11 2.62 10.86
CA THR A 30 -5.56 3.74 11.64
C THR A 30 -5.92 5.09 11.04
N TRP A 31 -6.72 5.10 9.98
CA TRP A 31 -7.06 6.32 9.23
C TRP A 31 -8.21 7.09 9.87
N ASP A 32 -8.28 8.37 9.50
CA ASP A 32 -9.39 9.27 9.84
C ASP A 32 -9.72 10.13 8.61
N PHE A 33 -10.58 11.14 8.75
CA PHE A 33 -10.95 11.98 7.62
C PHE A 33 -9.85 12.95 7.19
N ASP A 34 -8.80 13.12 8.00
CA ASP A 34 -7.66 13.96 7.66
C ASP A 34 -6.57 13.21 6.91
N TYR A 35 -6.53 11.87 7.02
CA TYR A 35 -5.53 11.06 6.35
C TYR A 35 -6.04 9.64 6.05
N PRO A 36 -5.95 9.14 4.80
CA PRO A 36 -5.57 9.87 3.58
C PRO A 36 -6.63 10.88 3.16
N ASN A 37 -6.20 12.03 2.67
CA ASN A 37 -7.11 13.07 2.19
C ASN A 37 -6.93 13.29 0.68
N ILE A 38 -7.67 14.25 0.11
CA ILE A 38 -7.63 14.50 -1.33
C ILE A 38 -6.23 14.90 -1.81
N ASN A 39 -5.45 15.60 -0.98
CA ASN A 39 -4.09 15.99 -1.35
C ASN A 39 -3.15 14.80 -1.43
N ASP A 40 -3.33 13.81 -0.55
CA ASP A 40 -2.58 12.56 -0.60
C ASP A 40 -2.88 11.81 -1.89
N VAL A 41 -4.15 11.70 -2.27
CA VAL A 41 -4.56 11.03 -3.50
C VAL A 41 -3.99 11.75 -4.73
N LYS A 42 -4.11 13.08 -4.79
CA LYS A 42 -3.58 13.87 -5.91
C LYS A 42 -2.06 13.72 -6.02
N ASN A 43 -1.37 13.75 -4.89
CA ASN A 43 0.07 13.59 -4.87
C ASN A 43 0.50 12.21 -5.40
N ASP A 44 -0.19 11.15 -4.98
CA ASP A 44 0.10 9.79 -5.44
C ASP A 44 -0.17 9.67 -6.95
N ILE A 45 -1.23 10.28 -7.45
CA ILE A 45 -1.54 10.29 -8.89
C ILE A 45 -0.45 11.04 -9.67
N ASN A 46 -0.06 12.22 -9.19
CA ASN A 46 0.96 13.04 -9.86
C ASN A 46 2.32 12.36 -9.92
N LYS A 47 2.64 11.53 -8.93
CA LYS A 47 3.88 10.74 -8.92
C LYS A 47 3.77 9.47 -9.74
N ASN A 48 2.63 9.20 -10.36
CA ASN A 48 2.37 7.97 -11.08
C ASN A 48 2.60 6.72 -10.21
N SER A 49 2.14 6.80 -8.96
CA SER A 49 2.37 5.77 -7.95
C SER A 49 1.09 5.16 -7.39
N LEU A 50 -0.08 5.51 -7.91
CA LEU A 50 -1.36 5.03 -7.38
C LEU A 50 -1.99 4.02 -8.34
N TYR A 51 -2.13 2.77 -7.86
CA TYR A 51 -2.68 1.64 -8.61
C TYR A 51 -4.10 1.38 -8.17
N ILE A 52 -4.98 1.04 -9.11
CA ILE A 52 -6.36 0.66 -8.81
C ILE A 52 -6.68 -0.68 -9.43
N VAL A 53 -7.55 -1.44 -8.76
CA VAL A 53 -8.13 -2.68 -9.28
C VAL A 53 -9.56 -2.39 -9.68
N LEU A 54 -9.89 -2.69 -10.91
CA LEU A 54 -11.25 -2.54 -11.47
C LEU A 54 -11.91 -3.89 -11.64
N HIS A 55 -13.19 -3.95 -11.31
CA HIS A 55 -14.07 -5.07 -11.56
C HIS A 55 -15.40 -4.51 -12.05
N ASN A 56 -15.81 -4.86 -13.27
CA ASN A 56 -17.01 -4.31 -13.90
C ASN A 56 -17.04 -2.78 -13.85
N GLN A 57 -15.89 -2.14 -14.17
CA GLN A 57 -15.71 -0.69 -14.19
C GLN A 57 -15.83 -0.01 -12.80
N GLU A 58 -15.91 -0.78 -11.75
CA GLU A 58 -15.91 -0.28 -10.38
C GLU A 58 -14.53 -0.42 -9.78
N ILE A 59 -14.04 0.60 -9.08
CA ILE A 59 -12.78 0.49 -8.33
C ILE A 59 -13.09 -0.30 -7.05
N ILE A 60 -12.41 -1.42 -6.89
CA ILE A 60 -12.60 -2.30 -5.72
C ILE A 60 -11.41 -2.32 -4.77
N ALA A 61 -10.26 -1.85 -5.22
CA ALA A 61 -9.06 -1.77 -4.39
C ALA A 61 -8.11 -0.71 -4.93
N VAL A 62 -7.25 -0.21 -4.06
CA VAL A 62 -6.28 0.83 -4.37
C VAL A 62 -5.03 0.63 -3.52
N ALA A 63 -3.86 0.98 -4.07
CA ALA A 63 -2.60 0.97 -3.33
C ALA A 63 -1.63 1.96 -3.95
N ALA A 64 -0.84 2.62 -3.12
CA ALA A 64 0.23 3.50 -3.56
C ALA A 64 1.58 2.78 -3.45
N ALA A 65 2.45 2.98 -4.44
CA ALA A 65 3.82 2.45 -4.40
C ALA A 65 4.77 3.44 -5.07
N GLY A 66 5.68 4.00 -4.29
CA GLY A 66 6.62 5.01 -4.76
C GLY A 66 7.72 5.26 -3.74
N GLU A 67 8.52 6.30 -3.96
CA GLU A 67 9.56 6.68 -3.01
C GLU A 67 8.98 7.34 -1.77
N ASP A 68 9.56 7.03 -0.61
CA ASP A 68 9.26 7.70 0.65
C ASP A 68 10.59 7.96 1.38
N ASP A 69 10.97 9.23 1.45
CA ASP A 69 12.25 9.62 2.04
C ASP A 69 12.27 9.43 3.56
N GLU A 70 11.12 9.50 4.23
CA GLU A 70 11.07 9.30 5.68
C GLU A 70 11.41 7.86 6.06
N LEU A 71 10.94 6.88 5.27
CA LEU A 71 11.24 5.47 5.54
C LEU A 71 12.69 5.12 5.27
N LYS A 72 13.33 5.81 4.32
CA LYS A 72 14.75 5.56 3.98
C LYS A 72 15.68 5.85 5.15
N GLU A 73 15.27 6.67 6.10
CA GLU A 73 16.09 7.05 7.25
C GLU A 73 15.99 6.05 8.41
N LEU A 74 15.09 5.06 8.32
CA LEU A 74 14.96 4.05 9.37
C LEU A 74 16.10 3.04 9.30
N ASP A 75 16.71 2.77 10.46
CA ASP A 75 17.89 1.90 10.54
C ASP A 75 17.56 0.41 10.38
N CYS A 76 16.29 0.03 10.54
CA CYS A 76 15.90 -1.38 10.52
C CYS A 76 15.92 -2.01 9.12
N TYR A 77 15.88 -1.19 8.06
CA TYR A 77 15.84 -1.71 6.69
C TYR A 77 17.20 -2.15 6.18
N SER A 78 17.19 -3.22 5.38
CA SER A 78 18.40 -3.81 4.82
C SER A 78 19.08 -2.86 3.85
N LYS A 79 20.42 -2.82 3.93
CA LYS A 79 21.25 -2.05 2.98
C LYS A 79 21.37 -2.75 1.63
N ASP A 80 20.92 -4.01 1.52
CA ASP A 80 20.94 -4.74 0.25
C ASP A 80 19.88 -4.22 -0.72
N ILE A 81 18.86 -3.56 -0.22
CA ILE A 81 17.86 -2.89 -1.05
C ILE A 81 18.34 -1.46 -1.28
N LYS A 82 18.81 -1.20 -2.50
CA LYS A 82 19.45 0.08 -2.84
C LYS A 82 18.47 1.17 -3.24
N VAL A 83 17.40 0.77 -3.94
CA VAL A 83 16.36 1.69 -4.43
C VAL A 83 15.01 1.16 -3.96
N PRO A 84 14.66 1.38 -2.69
CA PRO A 84 13.42 0.84 -2.13
C PRO A 84 12.19 1.62 -2.58
N CYS A 85 11.10 0.89 -2.79
CA CYS A 85 9.78 1.44 -3.06
C CYS A 85 8.93 1.30 -1.79
N ASP A 86 8.26 2.36 -1.39
CA ASP A 86 7.34 2.31 -0.26
C ASP A 86 5.94 1.91 -0.76
N LEU A 87 5.36 0.90 -0.11
CA LEU A 87 3.99 0.45 -0.36
C LEU A 87 3.09 1.02 0.73
N ALA A 88 2.09 1.80 0.35
CA ALA A 88 1.29 2.55 1.30
C ALA A 88 -0.17 2.70 0.86
N ARG A 89 -1.02 3.09 1.79
CA ARG A 89 -2.42 3.44 1.55
C ARG A 89 -3.17 2.36 0.76
N ILE A 90 -2.96 1.10 1.17
CA ILE A 90 -3.65 -0.05 0.58
C ILE A 90 -5.05 -0.13 1.15
N ALA A 91 -6.04 -0.24 0.28
CA ALA A 91 -7.43 -0.39 0.69
C ALA A 91 -8.17 -1.32 -0.26
N VAL A 92 -8.99 -2.20 0.31
CA VAL A 92 -9.88 -3.08 -0.45
C VAL A 92 -11.29 -2.83 0.06
N LYS A 93 -12.25 -2.63 -0.82
CA LYS A 93 -13.66 -2.49 -0.43
C LYS A 93 -14.08 -3.67 0.43
N THR A 94 -14.83 -3.40 1.50
CA THR A 94 -15.20 -4.40 2.50
C THR A 94 -15.82 -5.65 1.87
N VAL A 95 -16.72 -5.47 0.90
CA VAL A 95 -17.41 -6.59 0.24
C VAL A 95 -16.48 -7.44 -0.65
N TYR A 96 -15.29 -6.93 -0.94
CA TYR A 96 -14.29 -7.64 -1.74
C TYR A 96 -13.11 -8.15 -0.92
N GLN A 97 -13.12 -7.96 0.40
CA GLN A 97 -12.06 -8.46 1.27
C GLN A 97 -12.10 -9.98 1.39
N ASN A 98 -10.96 -10.57 1.76
CA ASN A 98 -10.79 -12.03 1.94
C ASN A 98 -10.98 -12.83 0.64
N LYS A 99 -10.76 -12.21 -0.51
CA LYS A 99 -10.87 -12.84 -1.84
C LYS A 99 -9.52 -12.85 -2.58
N GLY A 100 -8.44 -12.49 -1.90
CA GLY A 100 -7.10 -12.48 -2.50
C GLY A 100 -6.78 -11.26 -3.36
N ILE A 101 -7.60 -10.20 -3.30
CA ILE A 101 -7.42 -9.02 -4.15
C ILE A 101 -6.19 -8.23 -3.75
N ALA A 102 -5.94 -8.03 -2.44
CA ALA A 102 -4.73 -7.35 -1.98
C ALA A 102 -3.47 -8.08 -2.45
N LYS A 103 -3.46 -9.41 -2.33
CA LYS A 103 -2.34 -10.23 -2.79
C LYS A 103 -2.13 -10.09 -4.30
N TYR A 104 -3.21 -10.12 -5.07
CA TYR A 104 -3.17 -9.95 -6.52
C TYR A 104 -2.59 -8.59 -6.90
N LEU A 105 -3.04 -7.53 -6.24
CA LEU A 105 -2.56 -6.16 -6.47
C LEU A 105 -1.08 -6.02 -6.10
N ILE A 106 -0.68 -6.51 -4.94
CA ILE A 106 0.71 -6.42 -4.48
C ILE A 106 1.66 -7.16 -5.43
N LYS A 107 1.27 -8.34 -5.91
CA LYS A 107 2.10 -9.08 -6.88
C LYS A 107 2.27 -8.32 -8.19
N TYR A 108 1.22 -7.66 -8.65
CA TYR A 108 1.31 -6.80 -9.83
C TYR A 108 2.27 -5.65 -9.59
N ILE A 109 2.14 -4.99 -8.45
CA ILE A 109 3.01 -3.86 -8.07
C ILE A 109 4.47 -4.31 -8.01
N GLU A 110 4.75 -5.47 -7.44
CA GLU A 110 6.13 -6.00 -7.38
C GLU A 110 6.77 -6.06 -8.76
N GLN A 111 6.04 -6.55 -9.75
CA GLN A 111 6.55 -6.63 -11.12
C GLN A 111 6.70 -5.26 -11.77
N ASP A 112 5.75 -4.37 -11.52
CA ASP A 112 5.75 -3.05 -12.15
C ASP A 112 6.85 -2.15 -11.58
N VAL A 113 7.07 -2.18 -10.27
CA VAL A 113 8.11 -1.32 -9.65
C VAL A 113 9.52 -1.77 -10.05
N ILE A 114 9.73 -3.06 -10.31
CA ILE A 114 11.00 -3.54 -10.87
C ILE A 114 11.25 -2.85 -12.22
N LYS A 115 10.23 -2.77 -13.06
CA LYS A 115 10.34 -2.09 -14.37
C LYS A 115 10.61 -0.60 -14.21
N LYS A 116 10.17 -0.01 -13.11
CA LYS A 116 10.40 1.41 -12.80
C LYS A 116 11.77 1.68 -12.17
N GLY A 117 12.57 0.63 -11.94
CA GLY A 117 13.93 0.78 -11.42
C GLY A 117 14.12 0.53 -9.93
N PHE A 118 13.06 0.14 -9.22
CA PHE A 118 13.18 -0.23 -7.81
C PHE A 118 13.70 -1.67 -7.69
N ASP A 119 14.43 -1.95 -6.62
CA ASP A 119 14.99 -3.29 -6.37
C ASP A 119 14.42 -3.96 -5.12
N GLY A 120 13.49 -3.33 -4.45
CA GLY A 120 12.83 -3.88 -3.29
C GLY A 120 11.65 -3.02 -2.84
N ILE A 121 10.88 -3.55 -1.90
CA ILE A 121 9.75 -2.85 -1.29
C ILE A 121 9.97 -2.83 0.21
N HIS A 122 9.69 -1.69 0.85
CA HIS A 122 9.65 -1.57 2.29
C HIS A 122 8.39 -0.78 2.69
N PHE A 123 7.90 -1.00 3.89
CA PHE A 123 6.72 -0.29 4.38
C PHE A 123 6.50 -0.53 5.87
N LEU A 124 5.56 0.21 6.42
CA LEU A 124 5.14 0.07 7.81
C LEU A 124 3.81 -0.66 7.91
N VAL A 125 3.69 -1.56 8.88
CA VAL A 125 2.45 -2.27 9.20
C VAL A 125 2.08 -1.93 10.63
N SER A 126 0.86 -1.42 10.83
CA SER A 126 0.38 -1.11 12.19
C SER A 126 0.34 -2.37 13.05
N LYS A 127 0.84 -2.28 14.28
CA LYS A 127 0.76 -3.39 15.23
C LYS A 127 -0.68 -3.74 15.60
N THR A 128 -1.63 -2.86 15.31
CA THR A 128 -3.06 -3.10 15.56
C THR A 128 -3.78 -3.80 14.41
N ASN A 129 -3.05 -4.20 13.35
CA ASN A 129 -3.64 -4.81 12.17
C ASN A 129 -3.05 -6.21 11.88
N PRO A 130 -3.44 -7.24 12.67
CA PRO A 130 -2.90 -8.59 12.49
C PRO A 130 -3.30 -9.22 11.14
N HIS A 131 -4.43 -8.80 10.56
CA HIS A 131 -4.86 -9.31 9.25
C HIS A 131 -3.89 -8.88 8.14
N ALA A 132 -3.50 -7.62 8.12
CA ALA A 132 -2.52 -7.12 7.15
C ALA A 132 -1.17 -7.84 7.31
N LYS A 133 -0.72 -8.01 8.57
CA LYS A 133 0.51 -8.73 8.87
C LYS A 133 0.48 -10.14 8.26
N ALA A 134 -0.63 -10.86 8.42
CA ALA A 134 -0.77 -12.21 7.90
C ALA A 134 -0.66 -12.24 6.36
N VAL A 135 -1.23 -11.26 5.66
CA VAL A 135 -1.13 -11.16 4.20
C VAL A 135 0.33 -10.97 3.77
N TYR A 136 1.05 -10.06 4.42
CA TYR A 136 2.44 -9.77 4.05
C TYR A 136 3.38 -10.94 4.37
N ASP A 137 3.15 -11.63 5.50
CA ASP A 137 3.92 -12.83 5.83
C ASP A 137 3.76 -13.90 4.74
N LYS A 138 2.56 -14.08 4.21
CA LYS A 138 2.29 -15.04 3.12
C LYS A 138 2.94 -14.63 1.81
N LEU A 139 3.19 -13.36 1.60
CA LEU A 139 3.85 -12.84 0.41
C LEU A 139 5.37 -12.81 0.54
N ASN A 140 5.90 -13.39 1.62
CA ASN A 140 7.34 -13.48 1.90
C ASN A 140 8.00 -12.15 2.23
N TYR A 141 7.24 -11.20 2.75
CA TYR A 141 7.81 -9.99 3.33
C TYR A 141 8.38 -10.34 4.70
N LEU A 142 9.52 -9.74 5.02
CA LEU A 142 10.21 -10.00 6.28
C LEU A 142 10.01 -8.82 7.23
N CYS A 143 9.65 -9.12 8.48
CA CYS A 143 9.66 -8.12 9.54
C CYS A 143 11.10 -7.90 9.97
N CYS A 144 11.65 -6.74 9.67
CA CYS A 144 13.05 -6.41 9.96
C CYS A 144 13.22 -5.54 11.20
N GLY A 145 12.12 -5.11 11.83
CA GLY A 145 12.20 -4.30 13.03
C GLY A 145 10.87 -3.66 13.39
N GLU A 146 10.94 -2.75 14.32
CA GLU A 146 9.80 -1.98 14.81
C GLU A 146 10.21 -0.51 14.92
N CYS A 147 9.23 0.38 14.83
CA CYS A 147 9.48 1.80 15.04
C CYS A 147 8.24 2.51 15.57
N VAL A 148 8.45 3.73 16.06
CA VAL A 148 7.36 4.63 16.45
C VAL A 148 7.42 5.82 15.51
N MET A 149 6.36 6.03 14.74
CA MET A 149 6.19 7.17 13.84
C MET A 149 4.76 7.65 13.91
N TYR A 150 4.55 8.94 13.73
CA TYR A 150 3.21 9.53 13.74
C TYR A 150 2.44 9.17 15.03
N GLU A 151 3.18 9.07 16.16
CA GLU A 151 2.62 8.72 17.48
C GLU A 151 2.00 7.32 17.55
N LYS A 152 2.40 6.41 16.65
CA LYS A 152 1.90 5.03 16.57
C LYS A 152 3.05 4.04 16.50
N ASP A 153 2.75 2.81 16.87
CA ASP A 153 3.70 1.69 16.81
C ASP A 153 3.53 0.89 15.51
N TRP A 154 4.65 0.59 14.86
CA TRP A 154 4.67 -0.09 13.57
C TRP A 154 5.67 -1.24 13.56
N TYR A 155 5.35 -2.27 12.76
CA TYR A 155 6.34 -3.23 12.29
C TYR A 155 6.93 -2.70 10.99
N CYS A 156 8.25 -2.89 10.81
CA CYS A 156 8.93 -2.53 9.56
C CYS A 156 9.09 -3.79 8.73
N TYR A 157 8.56 -3.78 7.53
CA TYR A 157 8.58 -4.92 6.60
C TYR A 157 9.38 -4.58 5.36
N GLU A 158 10.05 -5.58 4.79
CA GLU A 158 10.76 -5.41 3.53
C GLU A 158 10.80 -6.69 2.72
N LYS A 159 11.02 -6.55 1.41
CA LYS A 159 11.23 -7.66 0.49
C LYS A 159 12.15 -7.21 -0.63
N LYS A 160 13.24 -7.93 -0.83
CA LYS A 160 14.13 -7.71 -1.95
C LYS A 160 13.52 -8.35 -3.20
N LEU A 161 13.45 -7.59 -4.31
CA LEU A 161 12.82 -8.04 -5.55
C LEU A 161 13.85 -8.41 -6.63
N LYS A 162 15.05 -7.87 -6.52
CA LYS A 162 16.13 -8.12 -7.46
C LYS A 162 17.40 -8.55 -6.76
#